data_29212f5f280c2168fb20ee3cea818267
#
_entry.id   29212f5f280c2168fb20ee3cea818267
#
_cell.length_a   1.000
_cell.length_b   1.000
_cell.length_c   1.000
_cell.angle_alpha   90.00
_cell.angle_beta   90.00
_cell.angle_gamma   90.00
#
_symmetry.space_group_name_H-M   'P 1'
#
loop_
_entity.id
_entity.type
_entity.pdbx_description
1 polymer ?
#
loop_
_entity_poly.entity_id
_entity_poly.type
_entity_poly.pdbx_seq_one_letter_code
_entity_poly.pdbx_strand_id
1 'polypeptide(L)'
;MPWRTLQIVSASAGILLTVALAFFSPDLVAIHFNAAGAPDGWASKWMNALFFSGLFLFLNLVYGGLPALIRKIPVTLINVPNREYWFAPERKESAYKIVTVFLAELAVFTNIFLAGIGILLFYANKTGQAAPPVAFLALMGAMFICIVLWIIHLIRAFRLPKPAGK
;
A
#
# COMPACT_ATOMS: atom_id res chain seq x y z
N MET A 1 -9.45 -13.77 9.61
CA MET A 1 -8.30 -13.22 8.84
C MET A 1 -8.35 -11.69 8.92
N PRO A 2 -7.80 -11.09 9.97
CA PRO A 2 -8.00 -9.66 10.23
C PRO A 2 -7.40 -8.76 9.13
N TRP A 3 -6.25 -9.12 8.55
CA TRP A 3 -5.56 -8.29 7.56
C TRP A 3 -6.32 -8.11 6.24
N ARG A 4 -7.02 -9.12 5.73
CA ARG A 4 -7.87 -8.96 4.53
C ARG A 4 -9.05 -8.04 4.77
N THR A 5 -9.65 -8.12 5.95
CA THR A 5 -10.70 -7.17 6.35
C THR A 5 -10.14 -5.76 6.44
N LEU A 6 -8.97 -5.57 7.06
CA LEU A 6 -8.29 -4.28 7.15
C LEU A 6 -7.92 -3.73 5.76
N GLN A 7 -7.46 -4.57 4.84
CA GLN A 7 -7.22 -4.21 3.45
C GLN A 7 -8.46 -3.61 2.78
N ILE A 8 -9.60 -4.30 2.87
CA ILE A 8 -10.86 -3.84 2.26
C ILE A 8 -11.32 -2.55 2.95
N VAL A 9 -11.32 -2.52 4.28
CA VAL A 9 -11.76 -1.34 5.05
C VAL A 9 -10.88 -0.12 4.72
N SER A 10 -9.56 -0.28 4.70
CA SER A 10 -8.64 0.83 4.40
C SER A 10 -8.78 1.33 2.96
N ALA A 11 -9.00 0.43 1.99
CA ALA A 11 -9.27 0.82 0.60
C ALA A 11 -10.58 1.59 0.48
N SER A 12 -11.66 1.07 1.08
CA SER A 12 -12.97 1.73 1.08
C SER A 12 -12.92 3.09 1.76
N ALA A 13 -12.22 3.19 2.90
CA ALA A 13 -12.02 4.45 3.60
C ALA A 13 -11.21 5.45 2.75
N GLY A 14 -10.16 4.99 2.04
CA GLY A 14 -9.39 5.81 1.11
C GLY A 14 -10.22 6.35 -0.05
N ILE A 15 -11.06 5.52 -0.66
CA ILE A 15 -11.99 5.95 -1.72
C ILE A 15 -12.99 6.98 -1.18
N LEU A 16 -13.62 6.70 -0.04
CA LEU A 16 -14.57 7.64 0.58
C LEU A 16 -13.91 8.96 0.94
N LEU A 17 -12.70 8.93 1.51
CA LEU A 17 -11.92 10.13 1.79
C LEU A 17 -11.64 10.93 0.52
N THR A 18 -11.20 10.28 -0.55
CA THR A 18 -10.88 10.94 -1.82
C THR A 18 -12.11 11.65 -2.40
N VAL A 19 -13.27 10.99 -2.39
CA VAL A 19 -14.54 11.56 -2.84
C VAL A 19 -14.95 12.72 -1.92
N ALA A 20 -14.88 12.55 -0.60
CA ALA A 20 -15.20 13.61 0.36
C ALA A 20 -14.32 14.85 0.16
N LEU A 21 -13.00 14.68 0.00
CA LEU A 21 -12.07 15.78 -0.26
C LEU A 21 -12.42 16.54 -1.55
N ALA A 22 -12.90 15.85 -2.59
CA ALA A 22 -13.29 16.49 -3.85
C ALA A 22 -14.46 17.47 -3.67
N PHE A 23 -15.42 17.19 -2.77
CA PHE A 23 -16.52 18.14 -2.47
C PHE A 23 -16.03 19.46 -1.88
N PHE A 24 -14.92 19.42 -1.13
CA PHE A 24 -14.34 20.61 -0.47
C PHE A 24 -13.19 21.25 -1.27
N SER A 25 -12.82 20.67 -2.41
CA SER A 25 -11.75 21.18 -3.29
C SER A 25 -12.28 22.20 -4.28
N PRO A 26 -11.44 23.15 -4.77
CA PRO A 26 -11.78 23.99 -5.92
C PRO A 26 -12.03 23.13 -7.16
N ASP A 27 -12.75 23.67 -8.16
CA ASP A 27 -13.13 22.92 -9.36
C ASP A 27 -11.92 22.45 -10.18
N LEU A 28 -10.86 23.27 -10.22
CA LEU A 28 -9.57 22.93 -10.80
C LEU A 28 -8.55 22.74 -9.67
N VAL A 29 -7.90 21.58 -9.63
CA VAL A 29 -6.90 21.23 -8.63
C VAL A 29 -5.53 21.01 -9.29
N ALA A 30 -4.48 21.52 -8.63
CA ALA A 30 -3.11 21.18 -8.98
C ALA A 30 -2.85 19.69 -8.62
N ILE A 31 -2.34 18.95 -9.58
CA ILE A 31 -2.03 17.51 -9.44
C ILE A 31 -0.55 17.23 -9.57
N HIS A 32 0.23 18.19 -10.02
CA HIS A 32 1.67 18.13 -10.15
C HIS A 32 2.30 19.45 -9.72
N PHE A 33 3.49 19.37 -9.11
CA PHE A 33 4.28 20.50 -8.64
C PHE A 33 5.73 20.32 -9.12
N ASN A 34 6.33 21.38 -9.61
CA ASN A 34 7.72 21.38 -10.03
C ASN A 34 8.69 21.35 -8.83
N ALA A 35 9.99 21.30 -9.10
CA ALA A 35 11.01 21.25 -8.04
C ALA A 35 11.04 22.49 -7.14
N ALA A 36 10.48 23.63 -7.58
CA ALA A 36 10.34 24.84 -6.77
C ALA A 36 9.05 24.83 -5.93
N GLY A 37 8.23 23.77 -6.02
CA GLY A 37 6.95 23.65 -5.33
C GLY A 37 5.81 24.43 -5.98
N ALA A 38 6.01 25.01 -7.18
CA ALA A 38 4.96 25.67 -7.92
C ALA A 38 4.13 24.65 -8.72
N PRO A 39 2.79 24.77 -8.75
CA PRO A 39 1.94 23.87 -9.51
C PRO A 39 2.17 24.08 -11.02
N ASP A 40 2.35 22.97 -11.75
CA ASP A 40 2.57 22.96 -13.19
C ASP A 40 1.75 21.88 -13.93
N GLY A 41 0.83 21.20 -13.22
CA GLY A 41 -0.13 20.29 -13.80
C GLY A 41 -1.48 20.40 -13.08
N TRP A 42 -2.59 20.39 -13.84
CA TRP A 42 -3.93 20.66 -13.32
C TRP A 42 -4.94 19.63 -13.85
N ALA A 43 -5.95 19.32 -13.04
CA ALA A 43 -7.09 18.49 -13.43
C ALA A 43 -8.36 19.00 -12.74
N SER A 44 -9.54 18.58 -13.22
CA SER A 44 -10.76 18.79 -12.44
C SER A 44 -10.73 17.99 -11.14
N LYS A 45 -11.34 18.49 -10.07
CA LYS A 45 -11.44 17.80 -8.78
C LYS A 45 -12.03 16.38 -8.92
N TRP A 46 -13.01 16.20 -9.81
CA TRP A 46 -13.62 14.90 -10.04
C TRP A 46 -12.72 13.94 -10.81
N MET A 47 -11.93 14.44 -11.77
CA MET A 47 -10.92 13.62 -12.45
C MET A 47 -9.83 13.16 -11.47
N ASN A 48 -9.38 14.05 -10.58
CA ASN A 48 -8.44 13.70 -9.52
C ASN A 48 -9.03 12.65 -8.55
N ALA A 49 -10.31 12.83 -8.14
CA ALA A 49 -11.00 11.85 -7.29
C ALA A 49 -11.16 10.49 -7.98
N LEU A 50 -11.52 10.49 -9.26
CA LEU A 50 -11.63 9.27 -10.07
C LEU A 50 -10.28 8.54 -10.18
N PHE A 51 -9.20 9.29 -10.42
CA PHE A 51 -7.85 8.74 -10.51
C PHE A 51 -7.43 8.05 -9.21
N PHE A 52 -7.54 8.74 -8.06
CA PHE A 52 -7.18 8.16 -6.76
C PHE A 52 -8.09 6.98 -6.38
N SER A 53 -9.40 7.09 -6.61
CA SER A 53 -10.35 6.00 -6.35
C SER A 53 -10.02 4.77 -7.22
N GLY A 54 -9.72 4.99 -8.49
CA GLY A 54 -9.28 3.95 -9.42
C GLY A 54 -7.97 3.31 -8.98
N LEU A 55 -7.02 4.10 -8.48
CA LEU A 55 -5.73 3.62 -7.97
C LEU A 55 -5.92 2.75 -6.71
N PHE A 56 -6.75 3.18 -5.74
CA PHE A 56 -7.13 2.36 -4.59
C PHE A 56 -7.73 1.02 -5.03
N LEU A 57 -8.71 1.07 -5.92
CA LEU A 57 -9.37 -0.14 -6.42
C LEU A 57 -8.37 -1.07 -7.14
N PHE A 58 -7.62 -0.55 -8.09
CA PHE A 58 -6.65 -1.30 -8.88
C PHE A 58 -5.60 -2.00 -8.00
N LEU A 59 -4.94 -1.25 -7.11
CA LEU A 59 -3.91 -1.83 -6.24
C LEU A 59 -4.49 -2.88 -5.30
N ASN A 60 -5.68 -2.67 -4.76
CA ASN A 60 -6.31 -3.67 -3.89
C ASN A 60 -6.79 -4.92 -4.64
N LEU A 61 -7.19 -4.81 -5.91
CA LEU A 61 -7.45 -5.96 -6.77
C LEU A 61 -6.14 -6.72 -7.06
N VAL A 62 -5.05 -6.02 -7.34
CA VAL A 62 -3.73 -6.65 -7.52
C VAL A 62 -3.31 -7.39 -6.25
N TYR A 63 -3.23 -6.72 -5.09
CA TYR A 63 -2.84 -7.35 -3.84
C TYR A 63 -3.77 -8.51 -3.43
N GLY A 64 -5.07 -8.38 -3.68
CA GLY A 64 -6.06 -9.42 -3.40
C GLY A 64 -5.97 -10.63 -4.34
N GLY A 65 -5.56 -10.42 -5.58
CA GLY A 65 -5.41 -11.47 -6.61
C GLY A 65 -4.06 -12.18 -6.59
N LEU A 66 -2.98 -11.49 -6.18
CA LEU A 66 -1.63 -12.05 -6.12
C LEU A 66 -1.53 -13.39 -5.38
N PRO A 67 -2.19 -13.64 -4.24
CA PRO A 67 -2.14 -14.94 -3.57
C PRO A 67 -2.61 -16.11 -4.44
N ALA A 68 -3.62 -15.89 -5.28
CA ALA A 68 -4.11 -16.90 -6.19
C ALA A 68 -3.13 -17.12 -7.36
N LEU A 69 -2.49 -16.07 -7.83
CA LEU A 69 -1.48 -16.15 -8.90
C LEU A 69 -0.21 -16.86 -8.40
N ILE A 70 0.27 -16.52 -7.21
CA ILE A 70 1.48 -17.12 -6.60
C ILE A 70 1.33 -18.63 -6.44
N ARG A 71 0.12 -19.15 -6.22
CA ARG A 71 -0.14 -20.59 -6.16
C ARG A 71 0.03 -21.31 -7.49
N LYS A 72 0.00 -20.58 -8.62
CA LYS A 72 0.09 -21.14 -9.99
C LYS A 72 1.51 -21.11 -10.56
N ILE A 73 2.40 -20.31 -9.99
CA ILE A 73 3.78 -20.23 -10.45
C ILE A 73 4.66 -21.33 -9.84
N PRO A 74 5.73 -21.75 -10.52
CA PRO A 74 6.71 -22.69 -9.96
C PRO A 74 7.30 -22.16 -8.64
N VAL A 75 7.41 -23.03 -7.64
CA VAL A 75 7.97 -22.67 -6.32
C VAL A 75 9.38 -22.08 -6.44
N THR A 76 10.15 -22.48 -7.43
CA THR A 76 11.50 -21.96 -7.71
C THR A 76 11.54 -20.45 -7.98
N LEU A 77 10.43 -19.86 -8.41
CA LEU A 77 10.29 -18.42 -8.64
C LEU A 77 9.84 -17.65 -7.41
N ILE A 78 9.49 -18.32 -6.32
CA ILE A 78 9.09 -17.68 -5.07
C ILE A 78 10.34 -17.40 -4.24
N ASN A 79 10.64 -16.11 -4.07
CA ASN A 79 11.84 -15.69 -3.33
C ASN A 79 11.49 -15.40 -1.85
N VAL A 80 11.61 -16.42 -1.00
CA VAL A 80 11.47 -16.33 0.46
C VAL A 80 12.59 -17.08 1.15
N PRO A 81 12.98 -16.71 2.39
CA PRO A 81 13.96 -17.46 3.16
C PRO A 81 13.50 -18.89 3.40
N ASN A 82 14.46 -19.83 3.38
CA ASN A 82 14.22 -21.27 3.64
C ASN A 82 13.09 -21.85 2.77
N ARG A 83 13.01 -21.42 1.51
CA ARG A 83 11.96 -21.79 0.56
C ARG A 83 11.72 -23.31 0.51
N GLU A 84 12.78 -24.13 0.43
CA GLU A 84 12.66 -25.59 0.34
C GLU A 84 11.95 -26.19 1.55
N TYR A 85 12.23 -25.67 2.75
CA TYR A 85 11.55 -26.08 3.97
C TYR A 85 10.06 -25.70 3.94
N TRP A 86 9.77 -24.43 3.64
CA TRP A 86 8.41 -23.88 3.75
C TRP A 86 7.48 -24.35 2.62
N PHE A 87 8.02 -24.63 1.43
CA PHE A 87 7.23 -25.11 0.29
C PHE A 87 7.30 -26.64 0.09
N ALA A 88 7.80 -27.41 1.06
CA ALA A 88 7.59 -28.85 1.11
C ALA A 88 6.09 -29.19 1.13
N PRO A 89 5.67 -30.35 0.60
CA PRO A 89 4.24 -30.70 0.44
C PRO A 89 3.39 -30.50 1.70
N GLU A 90 3.98 -30.81 2.89
CA GLU A 90 3.28 -30.75 4.18
C GLU A 90 3.08 -29.31 4.71
N ARG A 91 3.87 -28.35 4.22
CA ARG A 91 3.94 -26.98 4.75
C ARG A 91 3.53 -25.90 3.78
N LYS A 92 3.47 -26.20 2.47
CA LYS A 92 3.20 -25.21 1.42
C LYS A 92 1.94 -24.39 1.64
N GLU A 93 0.89 -25.00 2.19
CA GLU A 93 -0.36 -24.28 2.50
C GLU A 93 -0.15 -23.24 3.62
N SER A 94 0.68 -23.55 4.60
CA SER A 94 1.04 -22.58 5.64
C SER A 94 1.88 -21.43 5.05
N ALA A 95 2.83 -21.73 4.16
CA ALA A 95 3.62 -20.73 3.45
C ALA A 95 2.73 -19.79 2.63
N TYR A 96 1.76 -20.33 1.87
CA TYR A 96 0.82 -19.49 1.11
C TYR A 96 -0.07 -18.62 2.00
N LYS A 97 -0.47 -19.11 3.18
CA LYS A 97 -1.21 -18.30 4.16
C LYS A 97 -0.36 -17.13 4.66
N ILE A 98 0.92 -17.38 4.99
CA ILE A 98 1.87 -16.33 5.39
C ILE A 98 1.97 -15.28 4.28
N VAL A 99 2.29 -15.67 3.05
CA VAL A 99 2.38 -14.75 1.92
C VAL A 99 1.10 -13.93 1.73
N THR A 100 -0.07 -14.57 1.87
CA THR A 100 -1.36 -13.88 1.75
C THR A 100 -1.53 -12.78 2.82
N VAL A 101 -1.09 -13.04 4.05
CA VAL A 101 -1.15 -12.05 5.14
C VAL A 101 -0.21 -10.89 4.82
N PHE A 102 1.03 -11.17 4.42
CA PHE A 102 2.02 -10.15 4.09
C PHE A 102 1.60 -9.25 2.93
N LEU A 103 0.93 -9.79 1.91
CA LEU A 103 0.37 -9.00 0.81
C LEU A 103 -0.78 -8.10 1.28
N ALA A 104 -1.63 -8.58 2.19
CA ALA A 104 -2.70 -7.77 2.75
C ALA A 104 -2.16 -6.65 3.67
N GLU A 105 -1.11 -6.92 4.45
CA GLU A 105 -0.40 -5.88 5.24
C GLU A 105 0.16 -4.79 4.33
N LEU A 106 0.87 -5.18 3.26
CA LEU A 106 1.44 -4.24 2.30
C LEU A 106 0.35 -3.39 1.63
N ALA A 107 -0.80 -3.99 1.30
CA ALA A 107 -1.94 -3.26 0.78
C ALA A 107 -2.45 -2.19 1.77
N VAL A 108 -2.55 -2.51 3.06
CA VAL A 108 -2.97 -1.55 4.10
C VAL A 108 -1.98 -0.39 4.18
N PHE A 109 -0.67 -0.66 4.20
CA PHE A 109 0.35 0.40 4.22
C PHE A 109 0.27 1.30 2.99
N THR A 110 0.09 0.70 1.81
CA THR A 110 -0.10 1.43 0.55
C THR A 110 -1.35 2.31 0.60
N ASN A 111 -2.47 1.80 1.12
CA ASN A 111 -3.71 2.56 1.26
C ASN A 111 -3.53 3.77 2.19
N ILE A 112 -2.87 3.60 3.33
CA ILE A 112 -2.59 4.69 4.28
C ILE A 112 -1.68 5.74 3.62
N PHE A 113 -0.66 5.31 2.89
CA PHE A 113 0.24 6.19 2.17
C PHE A 113 -0.48 7.01 1.10
N LEU A 114 -1.31 6.36 0.27
CA LEU A 114 -2.10 7.05 -0.75
C LEU A 114 -3.10 8.05 -0.15
N ALA A 115 -3.74 7.69 0.97
CA ALA A 115 -4.61 8.62 1.71
C ALA A 115 -3.83 9.84 2.19
N GLY A 116 -2.61 9.64 2.71
CA GLY A 116 -1.71 10.73 3.12
C GLY A 116 -1.34 11.64 1.96
N ILE A 117 -0.99 11.09 0.79
CA ILE A 117 -0.74 11.89 -0.43
C ILE A 117 -2.00 12.70 -0.81
N GLY A 118 -3.18 12.08 -0.80
CA GLY A 118 -4.45 12.77 -1.09
C GLY A 118 -4.72 13.94 -0.13
N ILE A 119 -4.44 13.78 1.16
CA ILE A 119 -4.57 14.84 2.16
C ILE A 119 -3.58 15.99 1.90
N LEU A 120 -2.30 15.69 1.61
CA LEU A 120 -1.29 16.70 1.30
C LEU A 120 -1.65 17.48 0.02
N LEU A 121 -2.16 16.77 -0.99
CA LEU A 121 -2.62 17.39 -2.23
C LEU A 121 -3.84 18.31 -1.98
N PHE A 122 -4.80 17.85 -1.18
CA PHE A 122 -5.94 18.66 -0.76
C PHE A 122 -5.50 19.92 -0.01
N TYR A 123 -4.57 19.79 0.95
CA TYR A 123 -4.02 20.93 1.68
C TYR A 123 -3.41 21.98 0.73
N ALA A 124 -2.56 21.52 -0.20
CA ALA A 124 -1.92 22.40 -1.18
C ALA A 124 -2.95 23.15 -2.03
N ASN A 125 -3.99 22.46 -2.49
CA ASN A 125 -5.05 23.07 -3.30
C ASN A 125 -5.97 24.02 -2.50
N LYS A 126 -6.13 23.75 -1.20
CA LYS A 126 -6.99 24.59 -0.33
C LYS A 126 -6.29 25.88 0.10
N THR A 127 -4.98 25.81 0.32
CA THR A 127 -4.19 26.96 0.79
C THR A 127 -3.55 27.76 -0.35
N GLY A 128 -3.51 27.21 -1.56
CA GLY A 128 -2.76 27.77 -2.69
C GLY A 128 -1.23 27.70 -2.50
N GLN A 129 -0.77 26.93 -1.53
CA GLN A 129 0.65 26.75 -1.22
C GLN A 129 1.02 25.28 -1.33
N ALA A 130 2.21 24.97 -1.83
CA ALA A 130 2.72 23.59 -1.78
C ALA A 130 2.66 23.05 -0.35
N ALA A 131 2.35 21.77 -0.22
CA ALA A 131 2.41 21.11 1.09
C ALA A 131 3.84 21.26 1.66
N PRO A 132 3.98 21.52 2.99
CA PRO A 132 5.30 21.68 3.59
C PRO A 132 6.20 20.50 3.24
N PRO A 133 7.42 20.72 2.73
CA PRO A 133 8.35 19.63 2.36
C PRO A 133 8.57 18.63 3.49
N VAL A 134 8.58 19.10 4.75
CA VAL A 134 8.71 18.25 5.94
C VAL A 134 7.54 17.27 6.07
N ALA A 135 6.32 17.64 5.72
CA ALA A 135 5.16 16.75 5.79
C ALA A 135 5.25 15.64 4.73
N PHE A 136 5.69 15.98 3.52
CA PHE A 136 5.95 14.99 2.47
C PHE A 136 7.09 14.05 2.86
N LEU A 137 8.22 14.59 3.32
CA LEU A 137 9.36 13.80 3.79
C LEU A 137 9.00 12.89 4.97
N ALA A 138 8.17 13.37 5.90
CA ALA A 138 7.68 12.57 7.03
C ALA A 138 6.81 11.40 6.54
N LEU A 139 5.91 11.64 5.58
CA LEU A 139 5.08 10.58 4.98
C LEU A 139 5.93 9.54 4.24
N MET A 140 6.91 9.97 3.44
CA MET A 140 7.85 9.10 2.76
C MET A 140 8.72 8.30 3.74
N GLY A 141 9.24 8.97 4.76
CA GLY A 141 10.05 8.34 5.82
C GLY A 141 9.26 7.30 6.61
N ALA A 142 8.01 7.60 6.98
CA ALA A 142 7.11 6.66 7.65
C ALA A 142 6.85 5.43 6.76
N MET A 143 6.56 5.62 5.48
CA MET A 143 6.38 4.51 4.53
C MET A 143 7.65 3.67 4.39
N PHE A 144 8.82 4.31 4.30
CA PHE A 144 10.11 3.60 4.25
C PHE A 144 10.33 2.73 5.50
N ILE A 145 10.11 3.30 6.69
CA ILE A 145 10.21 2.57 7.96
C ILE A 145 9.24 1.38 7.98
N CYS A 146 7.98 1.58 7.57
CA CYS A 146 7.00 0.50 7.49
C CYS A 146 7.46 -0.63 6.56
N ILE A 147 8.02 -0.31 5.39
CA ILE A 147 8.56 -1.30 4.45
C ILE A 147 9.73 -2.07 5.07
N VAL A 148 10.68 -1.38 5.72
CA VAL A 148 11.82 -2.04 6.37
C VAL A 148 11.35 -2.99 7.47
N LEU A 149 10.46 -2.54 8.35
CA LEU A 149 9.88 -3.37 9.40
C LEU A 149 9.10 -4.56 8.83
N TRP A 150 8.35 -4.35 7.74
CA TRP A 150 7.62 -5.40 7.04
C TRP A 150 8.58 -6.45 6.43
N ILE A 151 9.70 -6.03 5.81
CA ILE A 151 10.73 -6.96 5.30
C ILE A 151 11.34 -7.77 6.45
N ILE A 152 11.68 -7.12 7.57
CA ILE A 152 12.21 -7.81 8.75
C ILE A 152 11.18 -8.82 9.28
N HIS A 153 9.91 -8.44 9.34
CA HIS A 153 8.83 -9.33 9.75
C HIS A 153 8.70 -10.53 8.80
N LEU A 154 8.72 -10.31 7.48
CA LEU A 154 8.70 -11.36 6.46
C LEU A 154 9.85 -12.35 6.64
N ILE A 155 11.08 -11.85 6.77
CA ILE A 155 12.28 -12.70 6.99
C ILE A 155 12.12 -13.51 8.28
N ARG A 156 11.59 -12.93 9.35
CA ARG A 156 11.36 -13.64 10.62
C ARG A 156 10.28 -14.69 10.49
N ALA A 157 9.20 -14.44 9.75
CA ALA A 157 8.12 -15.41 9.54
C ALA A 157 8.57 -16.66 8.79
N PHE A 158 9.57 -16.52 7.90
CA PHE A 158 10.15 -17.63 7.14
C PHE A 158 11.43 -18.20 7.75
N ARG A 159 11.74 -17.92 9.03
CA ARG A 159 12.82 -18.62 9.75
C ARG A 159 12.46 -20.08 9.99
N LEU A 160 13.51 -20.91 10.06
CA LEU A 160 13.33 -22.30 10.48
C LEU A 160 12.87 -22.33 11.94
N PRO A 161 11.94 -23.24 12.32
CA PRO A 161 11.61 -23.47 13.72
C PRO A 161 12.88 -23.88 14.49
N LYS A 162 12.99 -23.41 15.73
CA LYS A 162 14.06 -23.93 16.61
C LYS A 162 13.88 -25.44 16.77
N PRO A 163 14.96 -26.24 16.70
CA PRO A 163 14.86 -27.64 17.02
C PRO A 163 14.23 -27.77 18.42
N ALA A 164 13.26 -28.67 18.54
CA ALA A 164 12.72 -29.01 19.86
C ALA A 164 13.90 -29.43 20.73
N GLY A 165 14.13 -28.69 21.81
CA GLY A 165 15.24 -28.98 22.71
C GLY A 165 15.19 -30.43 23.16
N LYS A 166 16.36 -31.13 23.04
CA LYS A 166 16.55 -32.38 23.68
C LYS A 166 16.63 -32.19 25.18
#